data_9ad0e552d50d864ae0b1f846d1ac80ba
#
_entry.id   9ad0e552d50d864ae0b1f846d1ac80ba
#
_cell.length_a   1.000
_cell.length_b   1.000
_cell.length_c   1.000
_cell.angle_alpha   90.00
_cell.angle_beta   90.00
_cell.angle_gamma   90.00
#
_symmetry.space_group_name_H-M   'P 1'
#
loop_
_entity.id
_entity.type
_entity.pdbx_description
1 polymer ?
#
loop_
_entity_poly.entity_id
_entity_poly.type
_entity_poly.pdbx_seq_one_letter_code
_entity_poly.pdbx_strand_id
1 'polypeptide(L)'
;MPSNKGRAGPAPETTGDQLSPSSPVAPRTRILPLVPRVPLPHGATGRTRPETPDGYGTQEQCLPFVAGSALGFLIPSPITFGYCLGDEVPPTGRAFRSPVAPSADGRAFYVVDDDGPRFRGNAFAADGPDGALQIPGVSFFERPDQVQFCKLHLPYLWRTPPNVATLFTGPINRAGTGLRVVAGLVETDWYANPVNLVLELPAASVHVTAGEVIAQAVPQARWEGRPSLEVLPAHARDARVLKAELGTWQQAHRADRDAYKRLAHDHRRFRGDPSG
;
A
#
# COMPACT_ATOMS: atom_id res chain seq x y z
N MET A 1 29.86 -29.83 80.11
CA MET A 1 28.83 -29.08 79.32
C MET A 1 29.43 -28.68 78.00
N PRO A 2 29.25 -29.40 76.88
CA PRO A 2 29.81 -29.01 75.60
C PRO A 2 28.82 -28.17 74.81
N SER A 3 29.32 -27.10 74.22
CA SER A 3 28.64 -26.12 73.37
C SER A 3 28.35 -26.68 71.97
N ASN A 4 27.11 -26.60 71.58
CA ASN A 4 26.60 -27.03 70.27
C ASN A 4 26.81 -25.88 69.26
N LYS A 5 27.73 -26.09 68.29
CA LYS A 5 27.90 -25.20 67.12
C LYS A 5 26.92 -25.57 66.02
N GLY A 6 25.95 -24.72 65.85
CA GLY A 6 25.01 -24.84 64.72
C GLY A 6 25.68 -24.65 63.33
N ARG A 7 25.50 -25.63 62.47
CA ARG A 7 25.92 -25.63 61.06
C ARG A 7 24.87 -24.77 60.25
N ALA A 8 25.35 -23.70 59.69
CA ALA A 8 24.57 -22.97 58.70
C ALA A 8 24.52 -23.76 57.38
N GLY A 9 23.35 -24.07 56.89
CA GLY A 9 23.14 -24.68 55.59
C GLY A 9 23.31 -23.65 54.44
N PRO A 10 23.64 -24.12 53.24
CA PRO A 10 23.80 -23.22 52.08
C PRO A 10 22.48 -22.61 51.67
N ALA A 11 22.53 -21.32 51.34
CA ALA A 11 21.41 -20.56 50.77
C ALA A 11 21.02 -21.12 49.38
N PRO A 12 19.72 -21.12 49.02
CA PRO A 12 19.32 -21.54 47.69
C PRO A 12 19.80 -20.54 46.65
N GLU A 13 20.52 -21.02 45.64
CA GLU A 13 20.83 -20.29 44.42
C GLU A 13 19.53 -20.02 43.66
N THR A 14 19.04 -18.80 43.68
CA THR A 14 18.02 -18.30 42.79
C THR A 14 18.64 -18.07 41.41
N THR A 15 18.62 -19.09 40.57
CA THR A 15 18.78 -18.93 39.11
C THR A 15 17.57 -18.16 38.57
N GLY A 16 17.67 -16.84 38.64
CA GLY A 16 16.74 -15.95 37.95
C GLY A 16 17.00 -16.02 36.45
N ASP A 17 16.25 -16.86 35.80
CA ASP A 17 16.12 -16.85 34.35
C ASP A 17 15.45 -15.52 33.94
N GLN A 18 16.27 -14.47 33.76
CA GLN A 18 15.84 -13.21 33.19
C GLN A 18 15.52 -13.46 31.71
N LEU A 19 14.27 -13.85 31.45
CA LEU A 19 13.70 -13.76 30.10
C LEU A 19 13.87 -12.31 29.62
N SER A 20 14.86 -12.10 28.79
CA SER A 20 14.99 -10.84 28.04
C SER A 20 13.64 -10.51 27.39
N PRO A 21 13.09 -9.31 27.57
CA PRO A 21 11.83 -8.95 26.95
C PRO A 21 12.00 -9.12 25.44
N SER A 22 11.28 -10.08 24.86
CA SER A 22 11.24 -10.28 23.41
C SER A 22 10.81 -8.95 22.79
N SER A 23 11.64 -8.40 21.92
CA SER A 23 11.30 -7.18 21.17
C SER A 23 9.89 -7.33 20.59
N PRO A 24 9.02 -6.33 20.73
CA PRO A 24 7.67 -6.43 20.25
C PRO A 24 7.71 -6.70 18.74
N VAL A 25 7.17 -7.85 18.35
CA VAL A 25 7.07 -8.21 16.93
C VAL A 25 6.23 -7.14 16.24
N ALA A 26 6.79 -6.48 15.23
CA ALA A 26 6.07 -5.46 14.47
C ALA A 26 4.72 -6.01 13.96
N PRO A 27 3.65 -5.23 14.05
CA PRO A 27 2.33 -5.65 13.61
C PRO A 27 2.36 -5.99 12.11
N ARG A 28 1.88 -7.20 11.75
CA ARG A 28 1.99 -7.72 10.38
C ARG A 28 0.68 -7.61 9.63
N THR A 29 0.72 -7.06 8.44
CA THR A 29 -0.33 -7.23 7.43
C THR A 29 -0.26 -8.65 6.86
N ARG A 30 -1.41 -9.31 6.71
CA ARG A 30 -1.52 -10.68 6.17
C ARG A 30 -2.36 -10.67 4.90
N ILE A 31 -1.98 -11.50 3.95
CA ILE A 31 -2.68 -11.69 2.68
C ILE A 31 -2.95 -13.17 2.51
N LEU A 32 -4.20 -13.50 2.17
CA LEU A 32 -4.60 -14.86 1.81
C LEU A 32 -5.04 -14.86 0.33
N PRO A 33 -4.23 -15.42 -0.59
CA PRO A 33 -4.66 -15.63 -1.97
C PRO A 33 -5.87 -16.56 -2.03
N LEU A 34 -6.86 -16.19 -2.82
CA LEU A 34 -8.08 -16.99 -3.03
C LEU A 34 -8.05 -17.73 -4.38
N VAL A 35 -7.08 -17.38 -5.22
CA VAL A 35 -6.85 -17.95 -6.53
C VAL A 35 -5.38 -18.33 -6.65
N PRO A 36 -5.02 -19.50 -7.20
CA PRO A 36 -3.62 -19.89 -7.39
C PRO A 36 -2.92 -19.01 -8.41
N ARG A 37 -1.59 -18.92 -8.30
CA ARG A 37 -0.70 -18.23 -9.26
C ARG A 37 -1.01 -16.76 -9.51
N VAL A 38 -1.68 -16.09 -8.58
CA VAL A 38 -1.91 -14.64 -8.66
C VAL A 38 -0.65 -13.86 -8.30
N PRO A 39 -0.30 -12.79 -9.03
CA PRO A 39 0.74 -11.88 -8.60
C PRO A 39 0.39 -11.28 -7.22
N LEU A 40 1.31 -11.40 -6.27
CA LEU A 40 1.06 -10.98 -4.88
C LEU A 40 1.60 -9.57 -4.63
N PRO A 41 0.94 -8.78 -3.78
CA PRO A 41 1.49 -7.54 -3.27
C PRO A 41 2.86 -7.74 -2.62
N HIS A 42 3.74 -6.78 -2.82
CA HIS A 42 5.09 -6.77 -2.27
C HIS A 42 5.42 -5.42 -1.66
N GLY A 43 6.41 -5.37 -0.77
CA GLY A 43 6.83 -4.14 -0.11
C GLY A 43 7.17 -3.04 -1.11
N ALA A 44 6.65 -1.84 -0.88
CA ALA A 44 7.01 -0.68 -1.67
C ALA A 44 8.47 -0.27 -1.36
N THR A 45 9.17 0.20 -2.37
CA THR A 45 10.55 0.71 -2.24
C THR A 45 10.59 2.18 -2.56
N GLY A 46 11.51 2.91 -1.95
CA GLY A 46 11.71 4.34 -2.23
C GLY A 46 12.29 4.61 -3.63
N ARG A 47 12.80 3.59 -4.29
CA ARG A 47 13.36 3.67 -5.63
C ARG A 47 12.28 3.36 -6.64
N THR A 48 11.91 4.36 -7.43
CA THR A 48 10.79 4.28 -8.38
C THR A 48 11.26 4.04 -9.82
N ARG A 49 12.55 4.24 -10.07
CA ARG A 49 13.20 4.06 -11.37
C ARG A 49 14.50 3.26 -11.21
N PRO A 50 14.94 2.55 -12.25
CA PRO A 50 16.26 1.95 -12.25
C PRO A 50 17.34 3.03 -12.17
N GLU A 51 18.46 2.71 -11.55
CA GLU A 51 19.65 3.55 -11.54
C GLU A 51 20.17 3.67 -12.96
N THR A 52 20.46 4.90 -13.38
CA THR A 52 21.12 5.19 -14.65
C THR A 52 22.63 5.35 -14.43
N PRO A 53 23.49 5.32 -15.50
CA PRO A 53 24.92 5.60 -15.36
C PRO A 53 25.23 6.94 -14.67
N ASP A 54 24.33 7.90 -14.78
CA ASP A 54 24.43 9.23 -14.14
C ASP A 54 23.88 9.26 -12.71
N GLY A 55 23.51 8.09 -12.15
CA GLY A 55 22.92 7.93 -10.84
C GLY A 55 21.39 7.99 -10.83
N TYR A 56 20.82 8.15 -9.62
CA TYR A 56 19.38 8.32 -9.44
C TYR A 56 18.93 9.71 -9.86
N GLY A 57 17.73 9.81 -10.43
CA GLY A 57 17.12 11.08 -10.77
C GLY A 57 16.97 12.00 -9.55
N THR A 58 16.85 13.31 -9.79
CA THR A 58 16.72 14.33 -8.74
C THR A 58 15.60 14.07 -7.75
N GLN A 59 14.55 13.37 -8.17
CA GLN A 59 13.41 13.03 -7.33
C GLN A 59 13.77 12.01 -6.24
N GLU A 60 14.59 11.00 -6.57
CA GLU A 60 15.07 9.99 -5.63
C GLU A 60 16.11 10.53 -4.62
N GLN A 61 16.59 11.74 -4.82
CA GLN A 61 17.43 12.44 -3.85
C GLN A 61 16.62 13.19 -2.78
N CYS A 62 15.31 13.35 -2.99
CA CYS A 62 14.41 14.01 -2.05
C CYS A 62 13.86 12.99 -1.04
N LEU A 63 14.25 13.10 0.24
CA LEU A 63 13.81 12.16 1.29
C LEU A 63 12.29 12.07 1.43
N PRO A 64 11.49 13.13 1.40
CA PRO A 64 10.04 13.03 1.40
C PRO A 64 9.47 12.24 0.22
N PHE A 65 10.05 12.39 -0.98
CA PHE A 65 9.67 11.62 -2.15
C PHE A 65 9.96 10.13 -1.95
N VAL A 66 11.17 9.81 -1.51
CA VAL A 66 11.58 8.40 -1.23
C VAL A 66 10.70 7.79 -0.15
N ALA A 67 10.47 8.51 0.95
CA ALA A 67 9.62 8.04 2.04
C ALA A 67 8.18 7.79 1.59
N GLY A 68 7.59 8.70 0.80
CA GLY A 68 6.25 8.52 0.24
C GLY A 68 6.18 7.32 -0.70
N SER A 69 7.19 7.13 -1.55
CA SER A 69 7.28 6.01 -2.49
C SER A 69 7.42 4.66 -1.82
N ALA A 70 8.01 4.62 -0.61
CA ALA A 70 8.27 3.41 0.17
C ALA A 70 7.11 3.01 1.10
N LEU A 71 5.99 3.75 1.10
CA LEU A 71 4.88 3.46 2.00
C LEU A 71 4.15 2.17 1.61
N GLY A 72 4.00 1.26 2.55
CA GLY A 72 3.15 0.07 2.43
C GLY A 72 3.55 -0.92 1.34
N PHE A 73 2.61 -1.29 0.48
CA PHE A 73 2.75 -2.40 -0.47
C PHE A 73 2.29 -1.99 -1.86
N LEU A 74 3.04 -2.40 -2.88
CA LEU A 74 2.65 -2.28 -4.28
C LEU A 74 1.74 -3.44 -4.65
N ILE A 75 0.69 -3.15 -5.40
CA ILE A 75 -0.30 -4.12 -5.85
C ILE A 75 -0.13 -4.32 -7.35
N PRO A 76 0.35 -5.49 -7.76
CA PRO A 76 0.41 -5.87 -9.16
C PRO A 76 -0.99 -6.21 -9.69
N SER A 77 -1.21 -5.98 -10.97
CA SER A 77 -2.42 -6.43 -11.65
C SER A 77 -2.54 -7.95 -11.60
N PRO A 78 -3.67 -8.50 -11.18
CA PRO A 78 -3.87 -9.95 -11.19
C PRO A 78 -4.10 -10.51 -12.59
N ILE A 79 -4.43 -9.68 -13.57
CA ILE A 79 -4.77 -10.06 -14.94
C ILE A 79 -4.20 -9.07 -15.94
N THR A 80 -4.04 -9.52 -17.18
CA THR A 80 -3.79 -8.65 -18.32
C THR A 80 -5.12 -8.10 -18.83
N PHE A 81 -5.27 -6.78 -18.87
CA PHE A 81 -6.49 -6.12 -19.32
C PHE A 81 -6.20 -4.77 -19.97
N GLY A 82 -7.21 -4.21 -20.61
CA GLY A 82 -7.12 -2.85 -21.15
C GLY A 82 -8.47 -2.23 -21.41
N TYR A 83 -8.42 -0.96 -21.79
CA TYR A 83 -9.57 -0.17 -22.24
C TYR A 83 -9.15 0.63 -23.45
N CYS A 84 -9.74 0.33 -24.62
CA CYS A 84 -9.33 0.89 -25.91
C CYS A 84 -10.48 0.92 -26.89
N LEU A 85 -10.29 1.49 -28.09
CA LEU A 85 -11.23 1.35 -29.18
C LEU A 85 -11.41 -0.13 -29.56
N GLY A 86 -12.58 -0.49 -30.06
CA GLY A 86 -12.93 -1.88 -30.32
C GLY A 86 -12.03 -2.58 -31.34
N ASP A 87 -11.51 -1.85 -32.30
CA ASP A 87 -10.54 -2.33 -33.31
C ASP A 87 -9.10 -2.46 -32.79
N GLU A 88 -8.80 -1.86 -31.64
CA GLU A 88 -7.49 -1.98 -30.96
C GLU A 88 -7.45 -3.18 -29.99
N VAL A 89 -8.56 -3.87 -29.76
CA VAL A 89 -8.58 -5.05 -28.85
C VAL A 89 -7.71 -6.15 -29.45
N PRO A 90 -6.70 -6.67 -28.69
CA PRO A 90 -5.83 -7.73 -29.18
C PRO A 90 -6.64 -8.97 -29.61
N PRO A 91 -6.19 -9.76 -30.61
CA PRO A 91 -6.86 -11.00 -31.02
C PRO A 91 -7.06 -12.02 -29.88
N THR A 92 -6.15 -11.99 -28.89
CA THR A 92 -6.22 -12.81 -27.67
C THR A 92 -7.08 -12.19 -26.59
N GLY A 93 -7.54 -10.94 -26.81
CA GLY A 93 -8.37 -10.19 -25.85
C GLY A 93 -9.84 -10.57 -25.98
N ARG A 94 -10.47 -10.85 -24.85
CA ARG A 94 -11.90 -10.99 -24.73
C ARG A 94 -12.52 -9.67 -24.32
N ALA A 95 -13.21 -9.01 -25.24
CA ALA A 95 -13.88 -7.74 -24.98
C ALA A 95 -15.13 -7.91 -24.11
N PHE A 96 -15.28 -7.02 -23.15
CA PHE A 96 -16.47 -6.88 -22.34
C PHE A 96 -17.16 -5.57 -22.68
N ARG A 97 -18.43 -5.64 -23.00
CA ARG A 97 -19.25 -4.45 -23.10
C ARG A 97 -19.80 -4.11 -21.74
N SER A 98 -19.71 -2.85 -21.34
CA SER A 98 -20.45 -2.39 -20.17
C SER A 98 -21.93 -2.67 -20.38
N PRO A 99 -22.64 -3.31 -19.43
CA PRO A 99 -24.07 -3.56 -19.57
C PRO A 99 -24.91 -2.27 -19.63
N VAL A 100 -24.34 -1.11 -19.28
CA VAL A 100 -25.07 0.14 -19.07
C VAL A 100 -24.86 1.17 -20.20
N ALA A 101 -23.74 1.14 -20.88
CA ALA A 101 -23.53 1.92 -22.10
C ALA A 101 -22.41 1.29 -22.93
N PRO A 102 -22.63 0.99 -24.22
CA PRO A 102 -21.53 1.06 -25.15
C PRO A 102 -20.98 2.48 -24.99
N SER A 103 -19.69 2.64 -24.72
CA SER A 103 -19.10 3.97 -24.76
C SER A 103 -19.52 4.60 -26.10
N ALA A 104 -20.02 5.83 -26.09
CA ALA A 104 -20.50 6.51 -27.29
C ALA A 104 -19.40 6.60 -28.37
N ASP A 105 -18.13 6.40 -27.96
CA ASP A 105 -16.94 6.41 -28.79
C ASP A 105 -16.44 5.00 -29.21
N GLY A 106 -17.21 3.93 -28.94
CA GLY A 106 -16.87 2.57 -29.38
C GLY A 106 -15.79 1.88 -28.57
N ARG A 107 -15.39 2.41 -27.40
CA ARG A 107 -14.39 1.78 -26.53
C ARG A 107 -14.92 0.54 -25.83
N ALA A 108 -14.04 -0.40 -25.59
CA ALA A 108 -14.31 -1.63 -24.87
C ALA A 108 -13.28 -1.89 -23.78
N PHE A 109 -13.72 -2.42 -22.66
CA PHE A 109 -12.85 -3.07 -21.70
C PHE A 109 -12.60 -4.50 -22.16
N TYR A 110 -11.36 -4.94 -22.13
CA TYR A 110 -11.01 -6.31 -22.50
C TYR A 110 -10.09 -6.96 -21.48
N VAL A 111 -10.09 -8.27 -21.45
CA VAL A 111 -9.18 -9.11 -20.68
C VAL A 111 -8.49 -10.10 -21.60
N VAL A 112 -7.21 -10.34 -21.41
CA VAL A 112 -6.46 -11.36 -22.12
C VAL A 112 -6.41 -12.61 -21.26
N ASP A 113 -6.80 -13.74 -21.81
CA ASP A 113 -6.60 -15.06 -21.21
C ASP A 113 -5.15 -15.48 -21.43
N ASP A 114 -4.29 -15.14 -20.50
CA ASP A 114 -2.90 -15.60 -20.43
C ASP A 114 -2.76 -16.75 -19.42
N ASP A 115 -1.53 -17.21 -19.16
CA ASP A 115 -1.23 -18.28 -18.18
C ASP A 115 -1.48 -17.87 -16.71
N GLY A 116 -2.05 -16.70 -16.49
CA GLY A 116 -2.43 -16.16 -15.18
C GLY A 116 -3.63 -16.88 -14.55
N PRO A 117 -4.20 -16.29 -13.48
CA PRO A 117 -5.44 -16.78 -12.90
C PRO A 117 -6.53 -16.82 -13.96
N ARG A 118 -7.19 -17.98 -14.10
CA ARG A 118 -8.22 -18.11 -15.13
C ARG A 118 -9.39 -17.16 -14.88
N PHE A 119 -9.59 -16.25 -15.79
CA PHE A 119 -10.71 -15.31 -15.77
C PHE A 119 -11.88 -15.89 -16.58
N ARG A 120 -13.01 -16.13 -15.92
CA ARG A 120 -14.23 -16.64 -16.57
C ARG A 120 -15.33 -15.59 -16.50
N GLY A 121 -15.54 -14.87 -17.59
CA GLY A 121 -16.52 -13.79 -17.61
C GLY A 121 -16.12 -12.67 -16.65
N ASN A 122 -16.96 -12.36 -15.67
CA ASN A 122 -16.67 -11.36 -14.63
C ASN A 122 -16.15 -11.98 -13.32
N ALA A 123 -15.62 -13.21 -13.35
CA ALA A 123 -15.17 -13.89 -12.15
C ALA A 123 -13.82 -14.55 -12.33
N PHE A 124 -13.00 -14.58 -11.28
CA PHE A 124 -11.84 -15.46 -11.18
C PHE A 124 -12.32 -16.88 -10.85
N ALA A 125 -11.75 -17.88 -11.51
CA ALA A 125 -12.00 -19.28 -11.18
C ALA A 125 -10.82 -19.85 -10.41
N ALA A 126 -11.08 -20.48 -9.26
CA ALA A 126 -10.09 -21.28 -8.57
C ALA A 126 -9.90 -22.62 -9.31
N ASP A 127 -8.65 -23.01 -9.57
CA ASP A 127 -8.30 -24.35 -10.03
C ASP A 127 -8.20 -25.27 -8.77
N GLY A 128 -9.28 -25.90 -8.36
CA GLY A 128 -9.28 -26.82 -7.24
C GLY A 128 -10.30 -27.97 -7.43
N PRO A 129 -10.12 -29.13 -6.78
CA PRO A 129 -11.05 -30.23 -6.86
C PRO A 129 -12.47 -29.85 -6.42
N ASP A 130 -12.60 -28.85 -5.56
CA ASP A 130 -13.89 -28.34 -5.10
C ASP A 130 -14.42 -27.16 -5.94
N GLY A 131 -13.72 -26.78 -6.96
CA GLY A 131 -14.16 -26.03 -8.16
C GLY A 131 -14.75 -24.65 -7.99
N ALA A 132 -14.72 -24.00 -6.85
CA ALA A 132 -15.83 -23.10 -6.67
C ALA A 132 -15.63 -21.79 -5.90
N LEU A 133 -14.46 -21.29 -5.67
CA LEU A 133 -14.38 -19.90 -5.21
C LEU A 133 -14.38 -18.96 -6.43
N GLN A 134 -15.56 -18.57 -6.90
CA GLN A 134 -15.69 -17.55 -7.92
C GLN A 134 -15.68 -16.19 -7.24
N ILE A 135 -14.64 -15.41 -7.51
CA ILE A 135 -14.55 -14.02 -7.10
C ILE A 135 -14.80 -13.18 -8.35
N PRO A 136 -15.71 -12.20 -8.32
CA PRO A 136 -15.86 -11.30 -9.43
C PRO A 136 -14.49 -10.69 -9.79
N GLY A 137 -14.03 -10.83 -11.04
CA GLY A 137 -12.76 -10.26 -11.48
C GLY A 137 -12.89 -8.78 -11.78
N VAL A 138 -13.93 -8.43 -12.53
CA VAL A 138 -14.28 -7.06 -12.90
C VAL A 138 -15.79 -6.89 -12.78
N SER A 139 -16.24 -5.75 -12.28
CA SER A 139 -17.62 -5.34 -12.34
C SER A 139 -17.73 -3.87 -12.75
N PHE A 140 -18.80 -3.54 -13.44
CA PHE A 140 -19.07 -2.17 -13.91
C PHE A 140 -20.14 -1.55 -13.02
N PHE A 141 -20.13 -0.21 -12.97
CA PHE A 141 -21.20 0.51 -12.31
C PHE A 141 -22.44 0.54 -13.20
N GLU A 142 -23.60 0.36 -12.62
CA GLU A 142 -24.88 0.29 -13.36
C GLU A 142 -25.49 1.67 -13.66
N ARG A 143 -24.97 2.73 -13.06
CA ARG A 143 -25.50 4.08 -13.23
C ARG A 143 -24.88 4.77 -14.44
N PRO A 144 -25.69 5.45 -15.29
CA PRO A 144 -25.21 6.15 -16.47
C PRO A 144 -24.16 7.23 -16.20
N ASP A 145 -24.21 7.87 -15.02
CA ASP A 145 -23.25 8.89 -14.56
C ASP A 145 -21.92 8.30 -14.05
N GLN A 146 -21.79 6.98 -14.00
CA GLN A 146 -20.63 6.27 -13.48
C GLN A 146 -19.99 5.31 -14.50
N VAL A 147 -20.34 5.42 -15.77
CA VAL A 147 -19.84 4.53 -16.85
C VAL A 147 -18.33 4.61 -17.06
N GLN A 148 -17.70 5.70 -16.63
CA GLN A 148 -16.24 5.88 -16.68
C GLN A 148 -15.50 5.10 -15.58
N PHE A 149 -16.20 4.36 -14.73
CA PHE A 149 -15.58 3.61 -13.65
C PHE A 149 -15.83 2.11 -13.78
N CYS A 150 -14.84 1.33 -13.37
CA CYS A 150 -15.02 -0.10 -13.13
C CYS A 150 -14.39 -0.50 -11.79
N LYS A 151 -14.78 -1.67 -11.28
CA LYS A 151 -14.17 -2.29 -10.10
C LYS A 151 -13.33 -3.47 -10.55
N LEU A 152 -12.05 -3.45 -10.19
CA LEU A 152 -11.19 -4.62 -10.27
C LEU A 152 -11.16 -5.27 -8.88
N HIS A 153 -11.65 -6.49 -8.78
CA HIS A 153 -11.65 -7.24 -7.53
C HIS A 153 -10.28 -7.90 -7.34
N LEU A 154 -9.63 -7.64 -6.21
CA LEU A 154 -8.36 -8.28 -5.90
C LEU A 154 -8.61 -9.73 -5.45
N PRO A 155 -7.93 -10.74 -6.02
CA PRO A 155 -8.21 -12.14 -5.74
C PRO A 155 -7.53 -12.64 -4.46
N TYR A 156 -7.55 -11.83 -3.40
CA TYR A 156 -7.03 -12.17 -2.08
C TYR A 156 -7.73 -11.40 -0.98
N LEU A 157 -7.77 -11.99 0.21
CA LEU A 157 -8.18 -11.30 1.42
C LEU A 157 -7.01 -10.51 1.99
N TRP A 158 -7.33 -9.35 2.52
CA TRP A 158 -6.37 -8.45 3.15
C TRP A 158 -6.71 -8.30 4.62
N ARG A 159 -5.76 -8.56 5.51
CA ARG A 159 -5.96 -8.45 6.96
C ARG A 159 -4.84 -7.66 7.60
N THR A 160 -5.20 -6.59 8.26
CA THR A 160 -4.30 -5.79 9.09
C THR A 160 -4.49 -6.07 10.58
N PRO A 161 -3.58 -5.64 11.43
CA PRO A 161 -3.78 -5.64 12.88
C PRO A 161 -5.02 -4.83 13.30
N PRO A 162 -5.56 -5.05 14.51
CA PRO A 162 -6.66 -4.24 15.04
C PRO A 162 -6.34 -2.74 14.99
N ASN A 163 -7.34 -1.92 14.71
CA ASN A 163 -7.24 -0.46 14.57
C ASN A 163 -6.33 0.03 13.41
N VAL A 164 -6.06 -0.81 12.43
CA VAL A 164 -5.35 -0.43 11.23
C VAL A 164 -6.26 -0.62 10.02
N ALA A 165 -6.58 0.47 9.35
CA ALA A 165 -7.23 0.46 8.03
C ALA A 165 -6.18 0.53 6.93
N THR A 166 -6.55 0.25 5.68
CA THR A 166 -5.65 0.37 4.54
C THR A 166 -6.21 1.37 3.52
N LEU A 167 -5.41 2.38 3.21
CA LEU A 167 -5.68 3.26 2.08
C LEU A 167 -5.20 2.57 0.80
N PHE A 168 -6.12 2.30 -0.13
CA PHE A 168 -5.80 1.87 -1.48
C PHE A 168 -5.84 3.07 -2.41
N THR A 169 -4.78 3.27 -3.19
CA THR A 169 -4.61 4.42 -4.07
C THR A 169 -3.78 4.05 -5.30
N GLY A 170 -3.64 4.95 -6.26
CA GLY A 170 -2.64 4.79 -7.32
C GLY A 170 -1.21 4.73 -6.77
N PRO A 171 -0.25 4.20 -7.53
CA PRO A 171 1.14 4.11 -7.09
C PRO A 171 1.71 5.50 -6.81
N ILE A 172 2.21 5.72 -5.59
CA ILE A 172 2.72 7.01 -5.15
C ILE A 172 4.09 7.26 -5.81
N ASN A 173 4.22 8.41 -6.47
CA ASN A 173 5.47 8.87 -7.12
C ASN A 173 6.00 7.94 -8.21
N ARG A 174 5.17 7.06 -8.76
CA ARG A 174 5.54 6.17 -9.86
C ARG A 174 4.81 6.56 -11.13
N ALA A 175 5.45 6.35 -12.27
CA ALA A 175 4.75 6.42 -13.54
C ALA A 175 3.63 5.36 -13.50
N GLY A 176 2.40 5.80 -13.71
CA GLY A 176 1.25 4.92 -13.71
C GLY A 176 1.03 4.29 -15.07
N THR A 177 0.16 3.28 -15.10
CA THR A 177 -0.33 2.59 -16.30
C THR A 177 -1.23 3.47 -17.19
N GLY A 178 -1.43 4.73 -16.84
CA GLY A 178 -2.46 5.60 -17.45
C GLY A 178 -3.85 5.46 -16.79
N LEU A 179 -4.03 4.47 -15.93
CA LEU A 179 -5.24 4.31 -15.11
C LEU A 179 -5.17 5.17 -13.86
N ARG A 180 -6.29 5.77 -13.50
CA ARG A 180 -6.45 6.42 -12.20
C ARG A 180 -7.19 5.48 -11.25
N VAL A 181 -6.54 5.10 -10.16
CA VAL A 181 -7.18 4.42 -9.04
C VAL A 181 -7.86 5.46 -8.17
N VAL A 182 -9.16 5.35 -7.97
CA VAL A 182 -9.89 6.18 -7.01
C VAL A 182 -9.50 5.75 -5.61
N ALA A 183 -8.94 6.68 -4.83
CA ALA A 183 -8.47 6.34 -3.49
C ALA A 183 -9.64 5.93 -2.57
N GLY A 184 -9.45 4.82 -1.85
CA GLY A 184 -10.43 4.29 -0.92
C GLY A 184 -9.77 3.80 0.38
N LEU A 185 -10.36 4.13 1.52
CA LEU A 185 -9.95 3.61 2.82
C LEU A 185 -10.82 2.42 3.19
N VAL A 186 -10.19 1.26 3.38
CA VAL A 186 -10.87 0.01 3.74
C VAL A 186 -10.45 -0.41 5.15
N GLU A 187 -11.41 -0.72 6.00
CA GLU A 187 -11.17 -1.20 7.38
C GLU A 187 -10.74 -2.68 7.38
N THR A 188 -9.53 -2.93 6.90
CA THR A 188 -8.99 -4.25 6.65
C THR A 188 -8.70 -5.07 7.92
N ASP A 189 -8.83 -4.50 9.08
CA ASP A 189 -8.73 -5.21 10.36
C ASP A 189 -9.94 -6.12 10.65
N TRP A 190 -11.11 -5.84 10.05
CA TRP A 190 -12.29 -6.68 10.18
C TRP A 190 -12.98 -7.03 8.85
N TYR A 191 -12.75 -6.24 7.78
CA TYR A 191 -13.38 -6.48 6.48
C TYR A 191 -12.91 -7.80 5.87
N ALA A 192 -13.82 -8.77 5.77
CA ALA A 192 -13.53 -10.15 5.39
C ALA A 192 -13.90 -10.48 3.93
N ASN A 193 -13.91 -9.50 3.05
CA ASN A 193 -14.15 -9.68 1.62
C ASN A 193 -12.93 -9.23 0.80
N PRO A 194 -12.79 -9.73 -0.43
CA PRO A 194 -11.82 -9.20 -1.38
C PRO A 194 -11.99 -7.69 -1.56
N VAL A 195 -10.88 -6.97 -1.60
CA VAL A 195 -10.90 -5.52 -1.81
C VAL A 195 -11.14 -5.23 -3.28
N ASN A 196 -11.94 -4.20 -3.55
CA ASN A 196 -12.19 -3.71 -4.90
C ASN A 196 -11.39 -2.44 -5.13
N LEU A 197 -10.55 -2.44 -6.16
CA LEU A 197 -9.98 -1.21 -6.69
C LEU A 197 -11.01 -0.56 -7.63
N VAL A 198 -11.37 0.68 -7.37
CA VAL A 198 -12.16 1.47 -8.30
C VAL A 198 -11.21 2.14 -9.27
N LEU A 199 -11.33 1.79 -10.54
CA LEU A 199 -10.51 2.33 -11.63
C LEU A 199 -11.36 3.31 -12.43
N GLU A 200 -10.82 4.49 -12.68
CA GLU A 200 -11.36 5.42 -13.66
C GLU A 200 -10.78 5.09 -15.04
N LEU A 201 -11.68 4.85 -15.99
CA LEU A 201 -11.33 4.51 -17.36
C LEU A 201 -10.89 5.78 -18.09
N PRO A 202 -9.68 5.84 -18.66
CA PRO A 202 -9.16 7.05 -19.28
C PRO A 202 -9.78 7.30 -20.66
N ALA A 203 -9.68 8.55 -21.14
CA ALA A 203 -10.04 8.88 -22.52
C ALA A 203 -9.05 8.31 -23.55
N ALA A 204 -7.80 8.06 -23.16
CA ALA A 204 -6.79 7.41 -24.01
C ALA A 204 -6.82 5.89 -23.84
N SER A 205 -6.40 5.15 -24.87
CA SER A 205 -6.25 3.71 -24.77
C SER A 205 -5.20 3.33 -23.70
N VAL A 206 -5.51 2.30 -22.94
CA VAL A 206 -4.64 1.78 -21.89
C VAL A 206 -4.58 0.27 -21.98
N HIS A 207 -3.39 -0.28 -21.75
CA HIS A 207 -3.11 -1.69 -21.63
C HIS A 207 -2.29 -1.95 -20.39
N VAL A 208 -2.68 -2.94 -19.59
CA VAL A 208 -2.03 -3.33 -18.34
C VAL A 208 -1.73 -4.81 -18.41
N THR A 209 -0.47 -5.16 -18.19
CA THR A 209 -0.03 -6.56 -18.16
C THR A 209 -0.16 -7.14 -16.76
N ALA A 210 -0.50 -8.43 -16.65
CA ALA A 210 -0.47 -9.14 -15.37
C ALA A 210 0.90 -8.98 -14.70
N GLY A 211 0.91 -8.65 -13.41
CA GLY A 211 2.14 -8.36 -12.67
C GLY A 211 2.58 -6.89 -12.70
N GLU A 212 2.06 -6.08 -13.61
CA GLU A 212 2.33 -4.64 -13.63
C GLU A 212 1.71 -3.94 -12.42
N VAL A 213 2.45 -3.02 -11.78
CA VAL A 213 1.96 -2.32 -10.59
C VAL A 213 0.86 -1.33 -10.96
N ILE A 214 -0.33 -1.54 -10.42
CA ILE A 214 -1.52 -0.72 -10.68
C ILE A 214 -1.95 0.13 -9.49
N ALA A 215 -1.62 -0.30 -8.27
CA ALA A 215 -2.06 0.39 -7.07
C ALA A 215 -1.01 0.29 -5.96
N GLN A 216 -1.26 1.03 -4.89
CA GLN A 216 -0.49 0.97 -3.64
C GLN A 216 -1.45 0.88 -2.46
N ALA A 217 -1.15 -0.03 -1.53
CA ALA A 217 -1.87 -0.22 -0.29
C ALA A 217 -1.04 0.31 0.87
N VAL A 218 -1.57 1.30 1.60
CA VAL A 218 -0.87 1.96 2.70
C VAL A 218 -1.64 1.70 3.99
N PRO A 219 -1.20 0.74 4.84
CA PRO A 219 -1.78 0.53 6.17
C PRO A 219 -1.60 1.78 7.03
N GLN A 220 -2.67 2.21 7.68
CA GLN A 220 -2.70 3.40 8.52
C GLN A 220 -3.44 3.11 9.82
N ALA A 221 -2.89 3.55 10.95
CA ALA A 221 -3.64 3.53 12.21
C ALA A 221 -4.92 4.37 12.08
N ARG A 222 -6.03 3.83 12.55
CA ARG A 222 -7.28 4.59 12.61
C ARG A 222 -7.18 5.63 13.70
N TRP A 223 -7.58 6.84 13.37
CA TRP A 223 -7.65 7.92 14.34
C TRP A 223 -8.97 7.83 15.11
N GLU A 224 -8.91 7.96 16.39
CA GLU A 224 -10.10 8.16 17.22
C GLU A 224 -10.59 9.60 17.02
N GLY A 225 -11.72 9.74 16.33
CA GLY A 225 -12.32 11.04 16.01
C GLY A 225 -11.86 11.65 14.67
N ARG A 226 -12.37 12.82 14.39
CA ARG A 226 -12.00 13.59 13.20
C ARG A 226 -10.81 14.48 13.52
N PRO A 227 -9.77 14.49 12.67
CA PRO A 227 -8.69 15.46 12.83
C PRO A 227 -9.26 16.87 12.72
N SER A 228 -8.84 17.75 13.60
CA SER A 228 -9.20 19.18 13.57
C SER A 228 -8.04 19.98 12.99
N LEU A 229 -8.37 21.00 12.22
CA LEU A 229 -7.40 21.97 11.73
C LEU A 229 -7.58 23.27 12.53
N GLU A 230 -6.52 23.69 13.21
CA GLU A 230 -6.47 24.99 13.87
C GLU A 230 -5.56 25.92 13.10
N VAL A 231 -6.06 27.11 12.78
CA VAL A 231 -5.26 28.19 12.19
C VAL A 231 -4.82 29.12 13.32
N LEU A 232 -3.55 29.06 13.66
CA LEU A 232 -3.02 29.86 14.76
C LEU A 232 -2.94 31.36 14.38
N PRO A 233 -3.54 32.26 15.19
CA PRO A 233 -3.32 33.70 15.01
C PRO A 233 -1.84 34.06 15.13
N ALA A 234 -1.36 35.00 14.32
CA ALA A 234 0.06 35.35 14.25
C ALA A 234 0.68 35.80 15.59
N HIS A 235 -0.14 36.29 16.52
CA HIS A 235 0.27 36.74 17.87
C HIS A 235 0.19 35.62 18.92
N ALA A 236 -0.39 34.46 18.60
CA ALA A 236 -0.48 33.34 19.54
C ALA A 236 0.90 32.86 19.99
N ARG A 237 0.95 32.33 21.23
CA ARG A 237 2.21 31.78 21.78
C ARG A 237 2.78 30.69 20.89
N ASP A 238 1.95 29.76 20.46
CA ASP A 238 2.35 28.61 19.66
C ASP A 238 2.81 29.04 18.26
N ALA A 239 2.20 30.07 17.65
CA ALA A 239 2.67 30.65 16.40
C ALA A 239 4.07 31.25 16.53
N ARG A 240 4.41 31.83 17.70
CA ARG A 240 5.76 32.36 17.97
C ARG A 240 6.78 31.23 18.10
N VAL A 241 6.41 30.13 18.76
CA VAL A 241 7.26 28.94 18.88
C VAL A 241 7.56 28.38 17.50
N LEU A 242 6.54 28.12 16.67
CA LEU A 242 6.72 27.60 15.32
C LEU A 242 7.57 28.54 14.42
N LYS A 243 7.42 29.85 14.57
CA LYS A 243 8.27 30.81 13.84
C LYS A 243 9.75 30.78 14.28
N ALA A 244 9.99 30.57 15.58
CA ALA A 244 11.36 30.44 16.11
C ALA A 244 12.01 29.13 15.58
N GLU A 245 11.25 28.02 15.59
CA GLU A 245 11.69 26.74 15.01
C GLU A 245 11.99 26.86 13.52
N LEU A 246 11.11 27.53 12.76
CA LEU A 246 11.34 27.83 11.34
C LEU A 246 12.63 28.63 11.14
N GLY A 247 12.87 29.65 11.99
CA GLY A 247 14.11 30.45 11.93
C GLY A 247 15.37 29.63 12.14
N THR A 248 15.35 28.75 13.15
CA THR A 248 16.45 27.82 13.42
C THR A 248 16.67 26.88 12.23
N TRP A 249 15.59 26.35 11.67
CA TRP A 249 15.61 25.50 10.49
C TRP A 249 16.24 26.19 9.28
N GLN A 250 15.81 27.42 8.99
CA GLN A 250 16.33 28.19 7.87
C GLN A 250 17.84 28.52 8.02
N GLN A 251 18.29 28.79 9.24
CA GLN A 251 19.73 29.00 9.53
C GLN A 251 20.53 27.71 9.27
N ALA A 252 20.05 26.55 9.78
CA ALA A 252 20.70 25.26 9.56
C ALA A 252 20.78 24.93 8.07
N HIS A 253 19.71 25.17 7.31
CA HIS A 253 19.67 24.89 5.87
C HIS A 253 20.55 25.81 5.05
N ARG A 254 20.70 27.08 5.45
CA ARG A 254 21.65 28.00 4.80
C ARG A 254 23.11 27.62 5.03
N ALA A 255 23.41 27.09 6.24
CA ALA A 255 24.75 26.60 6.58
C ALA A 255 25.09 25.29 5.87
N ASP A 256 24.09 24.43 5.65
CA ASP A 256 24.27 23.15 5.03
C ASP A 256 22.98 22.68 4.31
N ARG A 257 23.08 22.50 2.99
CA ARG A 257 21.98 22.05 2.15
C ARG A 257 21.47 20.64 2.50
N ASP A 258 22.30 19.80 3.12
CA ASP A 258 21.95 18.45 3.55
C ASP A 258 21.44 18.39 5.01
N ALA A 259 21.24 19.54 5.68
CA ALA A 259 20.73 19.61 7.05
C ALA A 259 19.45 18.79 7.25
N TYR A 260 18.52 18.83 6.28
CA TYR A 260 17.30 18.04 6.33
C TYR A 260 17.58 16.53 6.39
N LYS A 261 18.49 16.03 5.56
CA LYS A 261 18.82 14.59 5.51
C LYS A 261 19.39 14.11 6.85
N ARG A 262 20.28 14.91 7.45
CA ARG A 262 20.86 14.60 8.77
C ARG A 262 19.81 14.62 9.85
N LEU A 263 19.03 15.68 9.95
CA LEU A 263 17.96 15.79 10.96
C LEU A 263 16.94 14.67 10.82
N ALA A 264 16.54 14.32 9.60
CA ALA A 264 15.63 13.20 9.37
C ALA A 264 16.24 11.87 9.79
N HIS A 265 17.53 11.65 9.56
CA HIS A 265 18.27 10.47 10.01
C HIS A 265 18.33 10.40 11.54
N ASP A 266 18.64 11.50 12.21
CA ASP A 266 18.72 11.58 13.66
C ASP A 266 17.36 11.34 14.31
N HIS A 267 16.29 11.93 13.77
CA HIS A 267 14.92 11.68 14.24
C HIS A 267 14.48 10.22 14.12
N ARG A 268 14.91 9.48 13.08
CA ARG A 268 14.61 8.06 12.92
C ARG A 268 15.37 7.21 13.95
N ARG A 269 16.64 7.51 14.19
CA ARG A 269 17.44 6.83 15.23
C ARG A 269 16.83 6.96 16.63
N PHE A 270 16.34 8.14 16.99
CA PHE A 270 15.71 8.38 18.28
C PHE A 270 14.38 7.62 18.47
N ARG A 271 13.70 7.26 17.38
CA ARG A 271 12.45 6.48 17.43
C ARG A 271 12.66 4.97 17.37
N GLY A 272 13.90 4.49 17.38
CA GLY A 272 14.19 3.04 17.40
C GLY A 272 13.83 2.32 16.10
N ASP A 273 13.85 3.01 14.97
CA ASP A 273 13.68 2.38 13.66
C ASP A 273 15.01 1.73 13.23
N PRO A 274 15.11 0.39 13.20
CA PRO A 274 16.35 -0.32 12.86
C PRO A 274 16.68 -0.31 11.36
N SER A 275 15.88 0.36 10.53
CA SER A 275 16.02 0.39 9.05
C SER A 275 16.76 1.63 8.55
N GLY A 276 17.59 2.27 9.38
CA GLY A 276 18.49 3.37 9.01
C GLY A 276 19.82 2.90 8.44
#